data_6a8629ea4b0650fb2609c50294c7e0b6
#
_entry.id   6a8629ea4b0650fb2609c50294c7e0b6
#
_cell.length_a   1.000
_cell.length_b   1.000
_cell.length_c   1.000
_cell.angle_alpha   90.00
_cell.angle_beta   90.00
_cell.angle_gamma   90.00
#
_symmetry.space_group_name_H-M   'P 1'
#
loop_
_entity.id
_entity.type
_entity.pdbx_description
1 polymer ?
#
loop_
_entity_poly.entity_id
_entity_poly.type
_entity_poly.pdbx_seq_one_letter_code
_entity_poly.pdbx_strand_id
1 'polypeptide(L)'
;MKRGDCSCSLGLKPVPDAGSCRVRGRYRARRITAGVRTLLACVAELFAACGPMLFSQALKYPRPPDARKGEILYKNGCIACHGSTGKGAPQTSTEFQQPDTFPDFTRCDQTTAETNAAYKDVIVHGGPARGFTQIMPSFGELLTSEQIDDLIAYVRSFCPDKRWPRGELNLPRALVTEKAYPEDEVVISTATKATGPPGITTDIIHEQRFGVHNQIEIDVPINSQDQNHHWNSGLGDITFAVKRVMLSSTRTGSILSLQGGVLAPVGNSKYGFGNGTTTFEPFAAFDQLFPTNTSLQFQLGADLPHRTDITPQSLFWRATVGQTFMGKDRLGRMWSPMVEFLADRDLVDGAKTNWDVVPEMQVTISARQHVRFNIGVRTPMTNTAGRDKQVIFYVLWDWADGKLWEGWRK
;
A
#
# COMPACT_ATOMS: atom_id res chain seq x y z
N MET A 1 -61.07 -17.77 -6.71
CA MET A 1 -61.55 -18.04 -5.35
C MET A 1 -60.65 -19.04 -4.69
N LYS A 2 -60.04 -18.70 -3.66
CA LYS A 2 -59.49 -19.17 -2.40
C LYS A 2 -58.06 -18.75 -2.19
N ARG A 3 -57.94 -17.79 -1.28
CA ARG A 3 -56.73 -17.40 -0.55
C ARG A 3 -56.36 -18.52 0.41
N GLY A 4 -55.10 -18.77 0.61
CA GLY A 4 -54.59 -19.61 1.68
C GLY A 4 -53.46 -18.87 2.39
N ASP A 5 -53.79 -18.26 3.53
CA ASP A 5 -52.86 -17.70 4.49
C ASP A 5 -52.08 -18.84 5.16
N CYS A 6 -50.77 -18.73 5.26
CA CYS A 6 -49.96 -19.54 6.16
C CYS A 6 -49.24 -18.66 7.15
N SER A 7 -49.77 -18.60 8.38
CA SER A 7 -49.12 -18.11 9.56
C SER A 7 -48.15 -19.15 10.10
N CYS A 8 -46.88 -18.79 10.36
CA CYS A 8 -45.96 -19.64 11.09
C CYS A 8 -45.92 -19.25 12.56
N SER A 9 -46.40 -20.16 13.39
CA SER A 9 -46.18 -20.17 14.84
C SER A 9 -44.92 -20.97 15.19
N LEU A 10 -44.15 -20.44 16.13
CA LEU A 10 -42.99 -21.07 16.77
C LEU A 10 -43.30 -22.42 17.41
N GLY A 11 -42.56 -23.47 17.04
CA GLY A 11 -42.58 -24.76 17.70
C GLY A 11 -41.31 -25.55 17.42
N LEU A 12 -40.50 -25.68 18.44
CA LEU A 12 -39.30 -26.53 18.48
C LEU A 12 -39.64 -28.01 18.38
N LYS A 13 -39.05 -28.72 17.40
CA LYS A 13 -38.72 -30.18 17.48
C LYS A 13 -37.75 -30.62 16.36
N PRO A 14 -37.12 -31.81 16.48
CA PRO A 14 -35.75 -32.07 16.08
C PRO A 14 -35.55 -32.55 14.62
N VAL A 15 -34.32 -32.46 14.19
CA VAL A 15 -33.76 -32.83 12.88
C VAL A 15 -34.07 -34.28 12.51
N PRO A 16 -34.48 -34.55 11.26
CA PRO A 16 -34.15 -35.78 10.57
C PRO A 16 -33.39 -35.52 9.27
N ASP A 17 -32.50 -36.42 9.00
CA ASP A 17 -31.69 -36.75 7.86
C ASP A 17 -31.77 -35.98 6.54
N ALA A 18 -30.59 -35.83 5.99
CA ALA A 18 -30.25 -35.30 4.70
C ALA A 18 -31.03 -35.92 3.54
N GLY A 19 -32.04 -35.20 3.06
CA GLY A 19 -32.66 -35.40 1.77
C GLY A 19 -32.17 -34.35 0.78
N SER A 20 -31.37 -34.78 -0.19
CA SER A 20 -30.82 -33.92 -1.25
C SER A 20 -31.92 -33.27 -2.09
N CYS A 21 -32.22 -32.01 -1.84
CA CYS A 21 -33.01 -31.19 -2.75
C CYS A 21 -32.10 -30.59 -3.81
N ARG A 22 -31.88 -31.31 -4.93
CA ARG A 22 -31.19 -30.77 -6.11
C ARG A 22 -32.08 -29.74 -6.80
N VAL A 23 -31.91 -28.47 -6.45
CA VAL A 23 -32.39 -27.38 -7.30
C VAL A 23 -31.40 -27.24 -8.45
N ARG A 24 -31.72 -27.87 -9.60
CA ARG A 24 -31.01 -27.61 -10.87
C ARG A 24 -31.42 -26.22 -11.42
N GLY A 25 -30.88 -25.16 -10.86
CA GLY A 25 -30.87 -23.88 -11.52
C GLY A 25 -29.81 -23.92 -12.62
N ARG A 26 -30.23 -23.97 -13.90
CA ARG A 26 -29.34 -23.76 -15.04
C ARG A 26 -28.98 -22.28 -15.07
N TYR A 27 -27.87 -21.90 -14.42
CA TYR A 27 -27.26 -20.60 -14.64
C TYR A 27 -26.73 -20.53 -16.07
N ARG A 28 -27.41 -19.76 -16.94
CA ARG A 28 -26.86 -19.39 -18.26
C ARG A 28 -25.71 -18.40 -18.01
N ALA A 29 -24.50 -18.88 -18.15
CA ALA A 29 -23.32 -18.00 -18.27
C ALA A 29 -23.53 -17.08 -19.48
N ARG A 30 -23.97 -15.84 -19.25
CA ARG A 30 -23.92 -14.79 -20.28
C ARG A 30 -22.44 -14.47 -20.52
N ARG A 31 -22.04 -14.52 -21.78
CA ARG A 31 -20.69 -14.31 -22.24
C ARG A 31 -20.12 -13.02 -21.64
N ILE A 32 -19.11 -13.16 -20.81
CA ILE A 32 -18.32 -12.12 -20.10
C ILE A 32 -17.73 -11.06 -21.04
N THR A 33 -17.66 -11.33 -22.36
CA THR A 33 -17.01 -10.48 -23.37
C THR A 33 -17.65 -9.10 -23.58
N ALA A 34 -18.91 -8.88 -23.27
CA ALA A 34 -19.56 -7.57 -23.41
C ALA A 34 -19.29 -6.67 -22.18
N GLY A 35 -19.43 -7.22 -20.97
CA GLY A 35 -19.24 -6.45 -19.72
C GLY A 35 -17.82 -5.97 -19.51
N VAL A 36 -16.80 -6.82 -19.77
CA VAL A 36 -15.39 -6.48 -19.63
C VAL A 36 -14.98 -5.42 -20.69
N ARG A 37 -15.49 -5.51 -21.92
CA ARG A 37 -15.24 -4.49 -22.96
C ARG A 37 -15.86 -3.15 -22.60
N THR A 38 -17.07 -3.13 -22.03
CA THR A 38 -17.72 -1.88 -21.58
C THR A 38 -17.00 -1.29 -20.38
N LEU A 39 -16.52 -2.10 -19.43
CA LEU A 39 -15.75 -1.65 -18.28
C LEU A 39 -14.41 -1.06 -18.70
N LEU A 40 -13.68 -1.71 -19.60
CA LEU A 40 -12.42 -1.19 -20.16
C LEU A 40 -12.63 0.11 -20.93
N ALA A 41 -13.75 0.23 -21.66
CA ALA A 41 -14.11 1.46 -22.35
C ALA A 41 -14.44 2.60 -21.37
N CYS A 42 -15.23 2.34 -20.32
CA CYS A 42 -15.56 3.32 -19.28
C CYS A 42 -14.32 3.76 -18.48
N VAL A 43 -13.40 2.85 -18.20
CA VAL A 43 -12.12 3.18 -17.56
C VAL A 43 -11.26 4.03 -18.47
N ALA A 44 -11.18 3.70 -19.77
CA ALA A 44 -10.44 4.49 -20.76
C ALA A 44 -11.06 5.89 -20.94
N GLU A 45 -12.38 6.02 -20.94
CA GLU A 45 -13.07 7.31 -21.02
C GLU A 45 -12.92 8.15 -19.74
N LEU A 46 -12.95 7.55 -18.54
CA LEU A 46 -12.65 8.21 -17.28
C LEU A 46 -11.20 8.73 -17.26
N PHE A 47 -10.23 7.94 -17.70
CA PHE A 47 -8.85 8.38 -17.83
C PHE A 47 -8.68 9.46 -18.91
N ALA A 48 -9.39 9.37 -20.01
CA ALA A 48 -9.36 10.39 -21.08
C ALA A 48 -10.02 11.71 -20.64
N ALA A 49 -11.10 11.66 -19.86
CA ALA A 49 -11.82 12.85 -19.38
C ALA A 49 -11.14 13.52 -18.18
N CYS A 50 -10.56 12.75 -17.24
CA CYS A 50 -9.87 13.27 -16.05
C CYS A 50 -8.37 13.53 -16.31
N GLY A 51 -7.76 12.90 -17.29
CA GLY A 51 -6.33 12.99 -17.60
C GLY A 51 -5.80 14.42 -17.76
N PRO A 52 -6.45 15.32 -18.51
CA PRO A 52 -5.95 16.69 -18.69
C PRO A 52 -5.96 17.54 -17.43
N MET A 53 -6.89 17.30 -16.49
CA MET A 53 -7.01 18.08 -15.26
C MET A 53 -6.04 17.64 -14.17
N LEU A 54 -5.66 16.35 -14.12
CA LEU A 54 -4.76 15.80 -13.13
C LEU A 54 -3.27 16.07 -13.45
N PHE A 55 -2.91 16.29 -14.70
CA PHE A 55 -1.53 16.44 -15.18
C PHE A 55 -0.95 17.86 -15.11
N SER A 56 -1.67 18.85 -14.59
CA SER A 56 -1.27 20.28 -14.72
C SER A 56 -0.52 20.92 -13.57
N GLN A 57 -0.19 20.21 -12.49
CA GLN A 57 0.49 20.83 -11.34
C GLN A 57 1.90 20.27 -11.14
N ALA A 58 2.86 20.85 -11.85
CA ALA A 58 4.27 20.61 -11.56
C ALA A 58 4.62 21.09 -10.13
N LEU A 59 5.34 20.27 -9.38
CA LEU A 59 5.99 20.70 -8.12
C LEU A 59 6.80 21.96 -8.42
N LYS A 60 6.38 23.11 -7.87
CA LYS A 60 7.07 24.40 -8.08
C LYS A 60 8.33 24.43 -7.24
N TYR A 61 9.46 24.09 -7.84
CA TYR A 61 10.75 24.55 -7.34
C TYR A 61 10.94 26.02 -7.74
N PRO A 62 11.48 26.90 -6.88
CA PRO A 62 11.78 28.29 -7.25
C PRO A 62 12.71 28.39 -8.48
N ARG A 63 13.61 27.43 -8.61
CA ARG A 63 14.39 27.10 -9.82
C ARG A 63 14.61 25.58 -9.88
N PRO A 64 14.82 25.00 -11.07
CA PRO A 64 15.21 23.58 -11.14
C PRO A 64 16.61 23.40 -10.51
N PRO A 65 16.83 22.35 -9.72
CA PRO A 65 18.15 22.02 -9.16
C PRO A 65 19.19 21.80 -10.25
N ASP A 66 20.43 22.31 -10.05
CA ASP A 66 21.55 22.20 -10.99
C ASP A 66 22.61 21.22 -10.45
N ALA A 67 22.63 20.00 -11.00
CA ALA A 67 23.58 18.97 -10.61
C ALA A 67 25.06 19.38 -10.79
N ARG A 68 25.40 20.29 -11.72
CA ARG A 68 26.78 20.77 -11.92
C ARG A 68 27.24 21.65 -10.73
N LYS A 69 26.34 22.46 -10.19
CA LYS A 69 26.60 23.20 -8.95
C LYS A 69 26.70 22.26 -7.76
N GLY A 70 25.83 21.24 -7.72
CA GLY A 70 25.88 20.18 -6.71
C GLY A 70 27.19 19.38 -6.74
N GLU A 71 27.76 19.14 -7.92
CA GLU A 71 29.06 18.49 -8.08
C GLU A 71 30.19 19.26 -7.39
N ILE A 72 30.22 20.59 -7.53
CA ILE A 72 31.20 21.44 -6.88
C ILE A 72 31.08 21.32 -5.35
N LEU A 73 29.85 21.39 -4.84
CA LEU A 73 29.61 21.27 -3.39
C LEU A 73 30.03 19.89 -2.87
N TYR A 74 29.68 18.83 -3.62
CA TYR A 74 30.03 17.45 -3.28
C TYR A 74 31.55 17.26 -3.20
N LYS A 75 32.29 17.75 -4.18
CA LYS A 75 33.77 17.69 -4.22
C LYS A 75 34.42 18.44 -3.06
N ASN A 76 33.79 19.49 -2.57
CA ASN A 76 34.37 20.33 -1.49
C ASN A 76 34.04 19.81 -0.08
N GLY A 77 32.90 19.10 0.11
CA GLY A 77 32.46 18.74 1.46
C GLY A 77 32.11 17.27 1.66
N CYS A 78 31.80 16.50 0.61
CA CYS A 78 31.22 15.18 0.75
C CYS A 78 32.13 14.04 0.27
N ILE A 79 33.02 14.34 -0.70
CA ILE A 79 33.88 13.36 -1.38
C ILE A 79 34.82 12.62 -0.43
N ALA A 80 35.26 13.25 0.66
CA ALA A 80 36.16 12.65 1.63
C ALA A 80 35.60 11.38 2.26
N CYS A 81 34.28 11.34 2.51
CA CYS A 81 33.60 10.17 3.06
C CYS A 81 32.87 9.36 1.98
N HIS A 82 32.15 10.04 1.07
CA HIS A 82 31.30 9.36 0.07
C HIS A 82 32.02 8.96 -1.22
N GLY A 83 33.31 9.32 -1.37
CA GLY A 83 34.13 8.99 -2.53
C GLY A 83 33.72 9.69 -3.81
N SER A 84 34.60 9.70 -4.80
CA SER A 84 34.32 10.33 -6.11
C SER A 84 33.29 9.57 -6.96
N THR A 85 33.08 8.30 -6.66
CA THR A 85 32.16 7.41 -7.36
C THR A 85 30.79 7.26 -6.66
N GLY A 86 30.63 7.85 -5.49
CA GLY A 86 29.41 7.72 -4.66
C GLY A 86 29.28 6.38 -3.92
N LYS A 87 30.33 5.54 -3.93
CA LYS A 87 30.36 4.22 -3.27
C LYS A 87 31.07 4.22 -1.91
N GLY A 88 31.44 5.39 -1.44
CA GLY A 88 32.31 5.57 -0.28
C GLY A 88 33.78 5.80 -0.68
N ALA A 89 34.53 6.43 0.22
CA ALA A 89 35.97 6.59 0.06
C ALA A 89 36.70 5.24 0.27
N PRO A 90 37.82 5.01 -0.41
CA PRO A 90 38.66 3.84 -0.14
C PRO A 90 39.08 3.82 1.34
N GLN A 91 38.99 2.67 2.00
CA GLN A 91 39.37 2.51 3.41
C GLN A 91 40.84 2.83 3.70
N THR A 92 41.68 2.81 2.66
CA THR A 92 43.11 3.14 2.76
C THR A 92 43.41 4.62 2.85
N SER A 93 42.43 5.51 2.60
CA SER A 93 42.65 6.97 2.52
C SER A 93 42.21 7.74 3.77
N THR A 94 41.49 7.11 4.70
CA THR A 94 40.99 7.74 5.93
C THR A 94 40.97 6.70 7.06
N GLU A 95 41.21 7.13 8.30
CA GLU A 95 40.93 6.34 9.51
C GLU A 95 39.44 6.17 9.76
N PHE A 96 38.63 6.49 8.77
CA PHE A 96 37.17 6.49 8.82
C PHE A 96 36.63 5.06 8.59
N GLN A 97 36.06 4.48 9.62
CA GLN A 97 35.34 3.22 9.53
C GLN A 97 33.90 3.49 9.07
N GLN A 98 33.56 3.04 7.87
CA GLN A 98 32.21 3.16 7.33
C GLN A 98 31.22 2.34 8.19
N PRO A 99 30.09 2.95 8.64
CA PRO A 99 29.02 2.22 9.33
C PRO A 99 28.30 1.27 8.36
N ASP A 100 27.66 0.22 8.88
CA ASP A 100 26.89 -0.76 8.08
C ASP A 100 25.78 -0.09 7.21
N THR A 101 25.26 1.06 7.66
CA THR A 101 24.24 1.85 6.97
C THR A 101 24.80 2.89 6.01
N PHE A 102 26.09 2.79 5.65
CA PHE A 102 26.70 3.74 4.74
C PHE A 102 26.11 3.62 3.33
N PRO A 103 25.65 4.73 2.69
CA PRO A 103 24.96 4.64 1.42
C PRO A 103 25.93 4.41 0.25
N ASP A 104 25.60 3.45 -0.62
CA ASP A 104 26.13 3.38 -1.98
C ASP A 104 25.16 4.11 -2.93
N PHE A 105 25.50 5.33 -3.33
CA PHE A 105 24.63 6.16 -4.17
C PHE A 105 24.44 5.60 -5.60
N THR A 106 25.23 4.63 -6.01
CA THR A 106 25.07 3.96 -7.32
C THR A 106 24.00 2.85 -7.30
N ARG A 107 23.57 2.41 -6.12
CA ARG A 107 22.51 1.43 -5.92
C ARG A 107 21.14 2.08 -6.14
N CYS A 108 20.64 2.00 -7.38
CA CYS A 108 19.35 2.61 -7.74
C CYS A 108 18.17 2.03 -6.96
N ASP A 109 18.20 0.74 -6.67
CA ASP A 109 17.18 0.03 -5.89
C ASP A 109 17.00 0.62 -4.48
N GLN A 110 18.09 1.09 -3.87
CA GLN A 110 18.06 1.71 -2.53
C GLN A 110 17.87 3.23 -2.61
N THR A 111 18.68 3.89 -3.43
CA THR A 111 18.72 5.35 -3.44
C THR A 111 17.50 6.02 -4.05
N THR A 112 16.79 5.35 -4.98
CA THR A 112 15.56 5.91 -5.56
C THR A 112 14.37 5.78 -4.63
N ALA A 113 14.33 4.81 -3.73
CA ALA A 113 13.28 4.66 -2.72
C ALA A 113 13.27 5.82 -1.72
N GLU A 114 14.45 6.35 -1.39
CA GLU A 114 14.56 7.51 -0.50
C GLU A 114 14.05 8.80 -1.17
N THR A 115 13.30 9.61 -0.43
CA THR A 115 12.80 10.90 -0.91
C THR A 115 13.88 11.98 -0.89
N ASN A 116 13.71 13.05 -1.68
CA ASN A 116 14.59 14.23 -1.54
C ASN A 116 14.48 14.87 -0.15
N ALA A 117 13.32 14.81 0.48
CA ALA A 117 13.13 15.29 1.85
C ALA A 117 13.98 14.50 2.84
N ALA A 118 14.10 13.17 2.66
CA ALA A 118 14.94 12.32 3.48
C ALA A 118 16.43 12.67 3.34
N TYR A 119 16.90 12.84 2.11
CA TYR A 119 18.27 13.33 1.85
C TYR A 119 18.53 14.70 2.46
N LYS A 120 17.59 15.63 2.25
CA LYS A 120 17.68 16.99 2.78
C LYS A 120 17.81 17.01 4.30
N ASP A 121 17.03 16.17 4.97
CA ASP A 121 17.05 16.05 6.41
C ASP A 121 18.41 15.61 6.95
N VAL A 122 18.98 14.55 6.38
CA VAL A 122 20.31 14.07 6.77
C VAL A 122 21.39 15.10 6.47
N ILE A 123 21.30 15.83 5.35
CA ILE A 123 22.27 16.87 5.01
C ILE A 123 22.15 18.06 5.97
N VAL A 124 20.94 18.52 6.28
CA VAL A 124 20.70 19.69 7.13
C VAL A 124 21.03 19.41 8.58
N HIS A 125 20.61 18.25 9.12
CA HIS A 125 20.66 17.98 10.56
C HIS A 125 21.66 16.89 10.95
N GLY A 126 22.37 16.29 9.99
CA GLY A 126 23.28 15.17 10.19
C GLY A 126 22.58 13.82 10.34
N GLY A 127 23.37 12.75 10.40
CA GLY A 127 22.88 11.38 10.50
C GLY A 127 21.89 11.09 11.65
N PRO A 128 22.12 11.64 12.87
CA PRO A 128 21.23 11.39 14.01
C PRO A 128 19.76 11.82 13.79
N ALA A 129 19.50 12.76 12.88
CA ALA A 129 18.13 13.18 12.56
C ALA A 129 17.25 12.01 12.09
N ARG A 130 17.85 11.09 11.36
CA ARG A 130 17.21 9.89 10.83
C ARG A 130 17.66 8.60 11.55
N GLY A 131 18.16 8.70 12.78
CA GLY A 131 18.61 7.54 13.56
C GLY A 131 19.86 6.85 13.01
N PHE A 132 20.65 7.54 12.18
CA PHE A 132 21.99 7.10 11.77
C PHE A 132 23.06 7.55 12.79
N THR A 133 24.29 7.16 12.57
CA THR A 133 25.42 7.52 13.42
C THR A 133 25.74 9.02 13.31
N GLN A 134 26.48 9.56 14.29
CA GLN A 134 26.94 10.97 14.30
C GLN A 134 28.04 11.26 13.27
N ILE A 135 28.51 10.24 12.54
CA ILE A 135 29.60 10.39 11.56
C ILE A 135 29.22 11.33 10.43
N MET A 136 27.96 11.29 9.95
CA MET A 136 27.48 12.29 8.99
C MET A 136 27.17 13.61 9.73
N PRO A 137 27.96 14.67 9.49
CA PRO A 137 27.76 15.96 10.17
C PRO A 137 26.57 16.75 9.58
N SER A 138 26.14 17.78 10.30
CA SER A 138 25.14 18.75 9.85
C SER A 138 25.78 19.80 8.93
N PHE A 139 25.12 20.12 7.81
CA PHE A 139 25.52 21.20 6.89
C PHE A 139 24.45 22.32 6.80
N GLY A 140 23.41 22.28 7.63
CA GLY A 140 22.29 23.22 7.54
C GLY A 140 22.66 24.69 7.80
N GLU A 141 23.70 24.95 8.55
CA GLU A 141 24.23 26.33 8.78
C GLU A 141 25.20 26.80 7.68
N LEU A 142 25.71 25.85 6.88
CA LEU A 142 26.75 26.14 5.87
C LEU A 142 26.16 26.24 4.45
N LEU A 143 25.05 25.59 4.18
CA LEU A 143 24.46 25.51 2.85
C LEU A 143 23.05 26.08 2.84
N THR A 144 22.74 26.86 1.79
CA THR A 144 21.36 27.30 1.57
C THR A 144 20.46 26.13 1.09
N SER A 145 19.14 26.30 1.18
CA SER A 145 18.18 25.27 0.70
C SER A 145 18.40 24.95 -0.77
N GLU A 146 18.68 25.94 -1.62
CA GLU A 146 18.94 25.76 -3.06
C GLU A 146 20.25 25.02 -3.31
N GLN A 147 21.28 25.25 -2.51
CA GLN A 147 22.55 24.53 -2.60
C GLN A 147 22.37 23.06 -2.20
N ILE A 148 21.55 22.78 -1.20
CA ILE A 148 21.23 21.42 -0.80
C ILE A 148 20.43 20.70 -1.90
N ASP A 149 19.46 21.37 -2.54
CA ASP A 149 18.71 20.80 -3.65
C ASP A 149 19.63 20.51 -4.85
N ASP A 150 20.62 21.38 -5.16
CA ASP A 150 21.65 21.15 -6.17
C ASP A 150 22.52 19.92 -5.82
N LEU A 151 22.94 19.83 -4.57
CA LEU A 151 23.73 18.70 -4.06
C LEU A 151 22.96 17.37 -4.20
N ILE A 152 21.70 17.36 -3.81
CA ILE A 152 20.83 16.17 -3.95
C ILE A 152 20.70 15.79 -5.43
N ALA A 153 20.55 16.77 -6.33
CA ALA A 153 20.47 16.50 -7.76
C ALA A 153 21.76 15.83 -8.29
N TYR A 154 22.92 16.23 -7.79
CA TYR A 154 24.18 15.57 -8.12
C TYR A 154 24.27 14.17 -7.53
N VAL A 155 23.95 13.96 -6.26
CA VAL A 155 23.92 12.65 -5.61
C VAL A 155 23.01 11.69 -6.37
N ARG A 156 21.84 12.17 -6.82
CA ARG A 156 20.92 11.40 -7.65
C ARG A 156 21.50 11.02 -9.02
N SER A 157 22.53 11.72 -9.50
CA SER A 157 23.15 11.39 -10.78
C SER A 157 24.04 10.15 -10.73
N PHE A 158 24.44 9.69 -9.55
CA PHE A 158 25.18 8.43 -9.39
C PHE A 158 24.34 7.19 -9.73
N CYS A 159 23.03 7.25 -9.57
CA CYS A 159 22.15 6.23 -10.09
C CYS A 159 21.93 6.45 -11.59
N PRO A 160 22.42 5.59 -12.48
CA PRO A 160 22.33 5.79 -13.93
C PRO A 160 20.96 5.48 -14.50
N ASP A 161 20.19 4.59 -13.86
CA ASP A 161 18.89 4.13 -14.35
C ASP A 161 17.75 4.99 -13.81
N LYS A 162 17.26 5.90 -14.66
CA LYS A 162 16.17 6.83 -14.33
C LYS A 162 14.78 6.22 -14.37
N ARG A 163 14.64 4.94 -14.71
CA ARG A 163 13.34 4.27 -14.80
C ARG A 163 12.80 3.83 -13.43
N TRP A 164 13.66 3.73 -12.42
CA TRP A 164 13.24 3.37 -11.07
C TRP A 164 12.20 4.38 -10.53
N PRO A 165 11.04 3.89 -10.03
CA PRO A 165 10.09 4.76 -9.34
C PRO A 165 10.75 5.47 -8.16
N ARG A 166 10.43 6.75 -8.01
CA ARG A 166 11.02 7.60 -6.97
C ARG A 166 10.18 7.52 -5.69
N GLY A 167 10.86 7.50 -4.55
CA GLY A 167 10.24 7.44 -3.22
C GLY A 167 9.28 8.59 -2.92
N GLU A 168 9.35 9.71 -3.65
CA GLU A 168 8.34 10.77 -3.60
C GLU A 168 6.93 10.29 -3.96
N LEU A 169 6.82 9.21 -4.73
CA LEU A 169 5.56 8.60 -5.14
C LEU A 169 5.11 7.47 -4.19
N ASN A 170 5.90 7.19 -3.15
CA ASN A 170 5.54 6.24 -2.10
C ASN A 170 4.62 6.92 -1.09
N LEU A 171 3.32 6.84 -1.31
CA LEU A 171 2.30 7.46 -0.46
C LEU A 171 2.10 6.67 0.84
N PRO A 172 1.48 7.28 1.87
CA PRO A 172 1.07 6.56 3.07
C PRO A 172 0.21 5.34 2.71
N ARG A 173 0.51 4.17 3.31
CA ARG A 173 -0.26 2.94 3.07
C ARG A 173 -1.60 3.06 3.76
N ALA A 174 -2.70 2.95 3.02
CA ALA A 174 -4.04 2.84 3.56
C ALA A 174 -4.27 1.47 4.23
N LEU A 175 -5.34 1.30 5.02
CA LEU A 175 -5.64 0.04 5.71
C LEU A 175 -6.14 -1.05 4.74
N VAL A 176 -6.83 -0.66 3.66
CA VAL A 176 -7.48 -1.60 2.73
C VAL A 176 -7.11 -1.33 1.27
N THR A 177 -6.97 -0.05 0.88
CA THR A 177 -6.63 0.33 -0.49
C THR A 177 -5.15 0.07 -0.76
N GLU A 178 -4.84 -0.70 -1.80
CA GLU A 178 -3.47 -0.96 -2.24
C GLU A 178 -2.91 0.23 -3.01
N LYS A 179 -1.66 0.60 -2.70
CA LYS A 179 -0.94 1.68 -3.39
C LYS A 179 -0.22 1.18 -4.65
N ALA A 180 0.00 2.09 -5.59
CA ALA A 180 0.66 1.77 -6.85
C ALA A 180 2.18 1.61 -6.72
N TYR A 181 2.81 2.19 -5.69
CA TYR A 181 4.26 2.12 -5.48
C TYR A 181 4.69 0.69 -5.08
N PRO A 182 5.80 0.16 -5.64
CA PRO A 182 6.34 -1.15 -5.28
C PRO A 182 7.18 -1.03 -4.00
N GLU A 183 7.02 -1.99 -3.08
CA GLU A 183 7.59 -1.95 -1.74
C GLU A 183 8.58 -3.06 -1.42
N ASP A 184 9.38 -2.81 -0.38
CA ASP A 184 10.23 -3.78 0.31
C ASP A 184 9.84 -3.77 1.81
N GLU A 185 8.64 -4.27 2.13
CA GLU A 185 8.10 -4.15 3.48
C GLU A 185 7.45 -5.43 3.99
N VAL A 186 7.32 -5.52 5.31
CA VAL A 186 6.47 -6.50 5.99
C VAL A 186 5.39 -5.74 6.73
N VAL A 187 4.14 -6.14 6.52
CA VAL A 187 2.97 -5.57 7.20
C VAL A 187 2.29 -6.65 8.02
N ILE A 188 2.05 -6.35 9.29
CA ILE A 188 1.18 -7.18 10.14
C ILE A 188 -0.07 -6.36 10.38
N SER A 189 -1.13 -6.69 9.64
CA SER A 189 -2.43 -6.04 9.70
C SER A 189 -3.42 -6.88 10.50
N THR A 190 -4.19 -6.26 11.37
CA THR A 190 -5.21 -6.96 12.17
C THR A 190 -6.53 -6.21 12.08
N ALA A 191 -7.57 -6.94 11.71
CA ALA A 191 -8.95 -6.50 11.75
C ALA A 191 -9.71 -7.24 12.85
N THR A 192 -10.39 -6.51 13.72
CA THR A 192 -11.25 -7.07 14.76
C THR A 192 -12.67 -6.54 14.63
N LYS A 193 -13.66 -7.40 14.80
CA LYS A 193 -15.07 -7.02 14.78
C LYS A 193 -15.42 -6.21 16.03
N ALA A 194 -15.93 -5.00 15.82
CA ALA A 194 -16.42 -4.11 16.89
C ALA A 194 -17.92 -4.32 17.16
N THR A 195 -18.63 -4.99 16.24
CA THR A 195 -20.04 -5.36 16.37
C THR A 195 -20.21 -6.81 15.92
N GLY A 196 -21.36 -7.44 16.27
CA GLY A 196 -21.63 -8.83 15.91
C GLY A 196 -20.83 -9.85 16.71
N PRO A 197 -20.79 -11.12 16.29
CA PRO A 197 -19.98 -12.14 16.93
C PRO A 197 -18.48 -11.79 16.87
N PRO A 198 -17.72 -11.99 17.96
CA PRO A 198 -16.30 -11.66 17.98
C PRO A 198 -15.51 -12.40 16.89
N GLY A 199 -14.59 -11.69 16.25
CA GLY A 199 -13.73 -12.23 15.21
C GLY A 199 -12.50 -11.37 15.01
N ILE A 200 -11.37 -12.01 14.70
CA ILE A 200 -10.08 -11.39 14.47
C ILE A 200 -9.49 -12.03 13.21
N THR A 201 -9.03 -11.21 12.28
CA THR A 201 -8.19 -11.62 11.15
C THR A 201 -6.87 -10.87 11.26
N THR A 202 -5.76 -11.59 11.16
CA THR A 202 -4.42 -11.01 11.09
C THR A 202 -3.75 -11.45 9.81
N ASP A 203 -3.42 -10.51 8.96
CA ASP A 203 -2.74 -10.71 7.69
C ASP A 203 -1.24 -10.43 7.90
N ILE A 204 -0.39 -11.37 7.49
CA ILE A 204 1.06 -11.21 7.44
C ILE A 204 1.44 -11.06 5.97
N ILE A 205 1.73 -9.83 5.57
CA ILE A 205 2.00 -9.47 4.19
C ILE A 205 3.49 -9.22 4.05
N HIS A 206 4.13 -9.91 3.10
CA HIS A 206 5.52 -9.68 2.72
C HIS A 206 5.56 -9.18 1.29
N GLU A 207 6.16 -8.02 1.10
CA GLU A 207 6.34 -7.37 -0.19
C GLU A 207 7.83 -7.22 -0.47
N GLN A 208 8.25 -7.51 -1.71
CA GLN A 208 9.63 -7.41 -2.14
C GLN A 208 9.71 -6.94 -3.59
N ARG A 209 10.46 -5.86 -3.83
CA ARG A 209 10.76 -5.40 -5.18
C ARG A 209 11.74 -6.33 -5.88
N PHE A 210 11.56 -6.51 -7.17
CA PHE A 210 12.51 -7.18 -8.02
C PHE A 210 12.61 -6.49 -9.39
N GLY A 211 13.84 -6.22 -9.82
CA GLY A 211 14.07 -5.38 -10.99
C GLY A 211 13.53 -3.96 -10.81
N VAL A 212 13.37 -3.24 -11.90
CA VAL A 212 13.10 -1.80 -11.88
C VAL A 212 11.65 -1.45 -11.50
N HIS A 213 10.70 -2.29 -11.90
CA HIS A 213 9.27 -1.93 -11.87
C HIS A 213 8.38 -2.94 -11.16
N ASN A 214 8.94 -4.02 -10.64
CA ASN A 214 8.10 -5.12 -10.18
C ASN A 214 8.22 -5.34 -8.67
N GLN A 215 7.18 -5.96 -8.11
CA GLN A 215 7.09 -6.43 -6.73
C GLN A 215 6.44 -7.82 -6.73
N ILE A 216 6.91 -8.70 -5.88
CA ILE A 216 6.17 -9.89 -5.45
C ILE A 216 5.54 -9.61 -4.09
N GLU A 217 4.42 -10.28 -3.84
CA GLU A 217 3.69 -10.19 -2.59
C GLU A 217 3.23 -11.59 -2.17
N ILE A 218 3.33 -11.85 -0.87
CA ILE A 218 2.75 -13.03 -0.23
C ILE A 218 1.95 -12.53 0.97
N ASP A 219 0.65 -12.86 0.99
CA ASP A 219 -0.23 -12.56 2.11
C ASP A 219 -0.73 -13.85 2.75
N VAL A 220 -0.55 -13.96 4.08
CA VAL A 220 -0.94 -15.13 4.88
C VAL A 220 -1.93 -14.69 5.96
N PRO A 221 -3.25 -14.86 5.73
CA PRO A 221 -4.28 -14.54 6.70
C PRO A 221 -4.38 -15.61 7.80
N ILE A 222 -4.47 -15.15 9.05
CA ILE A 222 -4.76 -15.99 10.22
C ILE A 222 -6.09 -15.52 10.80
N ASN A 223 -7.07 -16.38 10.81
CA ASN A 223 -8.43 -16.10 11.25
C ASN A 223 -8.73 -16.74 12.60
N SER A 224 -9.49 -16.05 13.42
CA SER A 224 -10.07 -16.56 14.66
C SER A 224 -11.46 -15.95 14.83
N GLN A 225 -12.49 -16.78 14.95
CA GLN A 225 -13.88 -16.32 15.03
C GLN A 225 -14.69 -17.14 16.02
N ASP A 226 -15.50 -16.45 16.82
CA ASP A 226 -16.51 -17.10 17.69
C ASP A 226 -17.71 -17.52 16.83
N GLN A 227 -18.03 -18.82 16.86
CA GLN A 227 -19.22 -19.40 16.25
C GLN A 227 -19.95 -20.22 17.32
N ASN A 228 -21.11 -19.75 17.75
CA ASN A 228 -21.92 -20.41 18.80
C ASN A 228 -21.17 -20.63 20.11
N HIS A 229 -20.44 -19.61 20.60
CA HIS A 229 -19.61 -19.64 21.82
C HIS A 229 -18.40 -20.60 21.74
N HIS A 230 -17.99 -20.97 20.53
CA HIS A 230 -16.76 -21.72 20.27
C HIS A 230 -15.85 -20.96 19.34
N TRP A 231 -14.63 -20.70 19.77
CA TRP A 231 -13.60 -20.10 18.94
C TRP A 231 -13.02 -21.12 17.97
N ASN A 232 -13.12 -20.81 16.70
CA ASN A 232 -12.47 -21.54 15.62
C ASN A 232 -11.32 -20.68 15.08
N SER A 233 -10.15 -21.27 14.91
CA SER A 233 -8.97 -20.58 14.40
C SER A 233 -8.34 -21.38 13.28
N GLY A 234 -7.72 -20.70 12.33
CA GLY A 234 -7.05 -21.33 11.20
C GLY A 234 -6.52 -20.31 10.19
N LEU A 235 -5.82 -20.82 9.18
CA LEU A 235 -5.37 -20.02 8.04
C LEU A 235 -6.57 -19.61 7.17
N GLY A 236 -6.45 -18.43 6.56
CA GLY A 236 -7.26 -18.02 5.41
C GLY A 236 -6.68 -18.53 4.09
N ASP A 237 -7.25 -18.06 2.98
CA ASP A 237 -6.67 -18.31 1.66
C ASP A 237 -5.40 -17.50 1.49
N ILE A 238 -4.29 -18.13 1.11
CA ILE A 238 -3.00 -17.47 0.93
C ILE A 238 -2.95 -16.81 -0.44
N THR A 239 -2.57 -15.54 -0.48
CA THR A 239 -2.40 -14.78 -1.71
C THR A 239 -0.94 -14.78 -2.16
N PHE A 240 -0.72 -15.01 -3.45
CA PHE A 240 0.53 -14.79 -4.15
C PHE A 240 0.27 -13.80 -5.28
N ALA A 241 0.95 -12.66 -5.26
CA ALA A 241 0.71 -11.62 -6.25
C ALA A 241 2.00 -11.05 -6.86
N VAL A 242 1.84 -10.49 -8.05
CA VAL A 242 2.88 -9.73 -8.75
C VAL A 242 2.30 -8.38 -9.16
N LYS A 243 2.96 -7.31 -8.73
CA LYS A 243 2.68 -5.93 -9.10
C LYS A 243 3.72 -5.44 -10.10
N ARG A 244 3.28 -4.64 -11.07
CA ARG A 244 4.16 -3.97 -12.03
C ARG A 244 3.78 -2.52 -12.21
N VAL A 245 4.75 -1.63 -11.99
CA VAL A 245 4.60 -0.20 -12.31
C VAL A 245 4.60 -0.03 -13.84
N MET A 246 3.53 0.56 -14.35
CA MET A 246 3.32 0.84 -15.77
C MET A 246 3.77 2.25 -16.12
N LEU A 247 3.48 3.21 -15.26
CA LEU A 247 3.81 4.63 -15.43
C LEU A 247 4.20 5.23 -14.09
N SER A 248 5.22 6.08 -14.07
CA SER A 248 5.59 6.88 -12.90
C SER A 248 6.18 8.21 -13.32
N SER A 249 5.82 9.30 -12.65
CA SER A 249 6.29 10.65 -12.95
C SER A 249 6.28 11.51 -11.70
N THR A 250 7.45 11.87 -11.22
CA THR A 250 7.59 12.87 -10.13
C THR A 250 7.19 14.27 -10.56
N ARG A 251 7.23 14.56 -11.87
CA ARG A 251 6.82 15.86 -12.41
C ARG A 251 5.32 16.09 -12.22
N THR A 252 4.52 15.06 -12.41
CA THR A 252 3.06 15.11 -12.26
C THR A 252 2.62 14.62 -10.87
N GLY A 253 3.49 13.95 -10.13
CA GLY A 253 3.17 13.32 -8.85
C GLY A 253 2.37 12.02 -9.00
N SER A 254 2.39 11.38 -10.17
CA SER A 254 1.49 10.26 -10.49
C SER A 254 2.24 8.94 -10.67
N ILE A 255 1.62 7.86 -10.25
CA ILE A 255 2.09 6.48 -10.50
C ILE A 255 0.90 5.57 -10.78
N LEU A 256 1.05 4.64 -11.72
CA LEU A 256 0.06 3.63 -12.10
C LEU A 256 0.72 2.26 -12.12
N SER A 257 0.08 1.29 -11.47
CA SER A 257 0.51 -0.11 -11.45
C SER A 257 -0.64 -1.06 -11.78
N LEU A 258 -0.29 -2.22 -12.29
CA LEU A 258 -1.18 -3.37 -12.42
C LEU A 258 -0.68 -4.47 -11.51
N GLN A 259 -1.60 -5.16 -10.85
CA GLN A 259 -1.31 -6.34 -10.03
C GLN A 259 -2.19 -7.50 -10.47
N GLY A 260 -1.65 -8.71 -10.39
CA GLY A 260 -2.40 -9.94 -10.50
C GLY A 260 -2.06 -10.85 -9.34
N GLY A 261 -3.07 -11.25 -8.57
CA GLY A 261 -2.98 -12.15 -7.44
C GLY A 261 -3.68 -13.48 -7.70
N VAL A 262 -3.19 -14.52 -7.05
CA VAL A 262 -3.85 -15.82 -6.97
C VAL A 262 -4.06 -16.19 -5.51
N LEU A 263 -5.31 -16.29 -5.10
CA LEU A 263 -5.72 -16.76 -3.78
C LEU A 263 -5.83 -18.27 -3.81
N ALA A 264 -4.94 -18.97 -3.11
CA ALA A 264 -4.94 -20.42 -2.96
C ALA A 264 -5.96 -20.82 -1.87
N PRO A 265 -6.91 -21.74 -2.15
CA PRO A 265 -8.00 -22.07 -1.23
C PRO A 265 -7.53 -23.02 -0.11
N VAL A 266 -6.62 -22.56 0.73
CA VAL A 266 -6.11 -23.32 1.88
C VAL A 266 -6.91 -23.08 3.15
N GLY A 267 -7.69 -22.00 3.16
CA GLY A 267 -8.57 -21.63 4.26
C GLY A 267 -9.74 -22.60 4.44
N ASN A 268 -10.19 -22.75 5.70
CA ASN A 268 -11.35 -23.60 5.99
C ASN A 268 -12.65 -22.86 5.69
N SER A 269 -13.21 -23.07 4.50
CA SER A 269 -14.45 -22.44 4.04
C SER A 269 -15.68 -22.75 4.90
N LYS A 270 -15.67 -23.86 5.67
CA LYS A 270 -16.77 -24.19 6.61
C LYS A 270 -16.85 -23.19 7.76
N TYR A 271 -15.72 -22.62 8.15
CA TYR A 271 -15.64 -21.57 9.18
C TYR A 271 -15.60 -20.16 8.59
N GLY A 272 -15.72 -20.03 7.25
CA GLY A 272 -15.64 -18.74 6.57
C GLY A 272 -14.22 -18.18 6.47
N PHE A 273 -13.19 -19.02 6.57
CA PHE A 273 -11.78 -18.61 6.51
C PHE A 273 -11.20 -18.64 5.09
N GLY A 274 -11.97 -19.06 4.11
CA GLY A 274 -11.57 -19.08 2.71
C GLY A 274 -12.74 -19.22 1.76
N ASN A 275 -12.50 -18.95 0.49
CA ASN A 275 -13.49 -18.97 -0.59
C ASN A 275 -13.85 -20.39 -1.05
N GLY A 276 -13.07 -21.41 -0.65
CA GLY A 276 -13.27 -22.79 -1.09
C GLY A 276 -12.96 -23.06 -2.56
N THR A 277 -12.41 -22.07 -3.26
CA THR A 277 -11.99 -22.17 -4.66
C THR A 277 -10.85 -21.21 -4.94
N THR A 278 -9.93 -21.58 -5.84
CA THR A 278 -8.90 -20.68 -6.30
C THR A 278 -9.52 -19.44 -6.92
N THR A 279 -9.08 -18.25 -6.51
CA THR A 279 -9.55 -16.98 -7.04
C THR A 279 -8.38 -16.23 -7.67
N PHE A 280 -8.57 -15.69 -8.86
CA PHE A 280 -7.64 -14.73 -9.48
C PHE A 280 -8.13 -13.32 -9.21
N GLU A 281 -7.25 -12.46 -8.69
CA GLU A 281 -7.53 -11.06 -8.34
C GLU A 281 -6.64 -10.11 -9.17
N PRO A 282 -7.08 -9.68 -10.35
CA PRO A 282 -6.43 -8.61 -11.09
C PRO A 282 -6.93 -7.25 -10.64
N PHE A 283 -6.01 -6.28 -10.48
CA PHE A 283 -6.41 -4.88 -10.26
C PHE A 283 -5.43 -3.87 -10.85
N ALA A 284 -5.90 -2.64 -11.01
CA ALA A 284 -5.11 -1.46 -11.29
C ALA A 284 -5.10 -0.57 -10.05
N ALA A 285 -3.92 -0.03 -9.70
CA ALA A 285 -3.74 0.96 -8.66
C ALA A 285 -3.16 2.24 -9.25
N PHE A 286 -3.73 3.39 -8.92
CA PHE A 286 -3.29 4.71 -9.34
C PHE A 286 -3.15 5.61 -8.13
N ASP A 287 -1.98 6.25 -7.99
CA ASP A 287 -1.71 7.19 -6.91
C ASP A 287 -1.34 8.56 -7.48
N GLN A 288 -1.81 9.61 -6.81
CA GLN A 288 -1.54 11.01 -7.11
C GLN A 288 -1.09 11.75 -5.86
N LEU A 289 0.12 12.29 -5.90
CA LEU A 289 0.63 13.24 -4.92
C LEU A 289 0.42 14.66 -5.43
N PHE A 290 -0.17 15.52 -4.60
CA PHE A 290 -0.33 16.94 -4.85
C PHE A 290 0.74 17.76 -4.12
N PRO A 291 1.06 18.99 -4.59
CA PRO A 291 2.11 19.83 -3.99
C PRO A 291 1.92 20.18 -2.51
N THR A 292 0.70 20.05 -2.01
CA THR A 292 0.32 20.30 -0.60
C THR A 292 0.57 19.10 0.32
N ASN A 293 1.23 18.03 -0.16
CA ASN A 293 1.32 16.71 0.50
C ASN A 293 -0.06 16.05 0.72
N THR A 294 -1.06 16.46 -0.05
CA THR A 294 -2.33 15.74 -0.17
C THR A 294 -2.12 14.59 -1.14
N SER A 295 -2.67 13.45 -0.82
CA SER A 295 -2.60 12.23 -1.63
C SER A 295 -3.99 11.74 -2.02
N LEU A 296 -4.10 11.19 -3.22
CA LEU A 296 -5.24 10.42 -3.69
C LEU A 296 -4.71 9.06 -4.14
N GLN A 297 -5.32 7.98 -3.66
CA GLN A 297 -5.05 6.63 -4.13
C GLN A 297 -6.36 6.05 -4.67
N PHE A 298 -6.29 5.32 -5.75
CA PHE A 298 -7.45 4.69 -6.36
C PHE A 298 -7.10 3.28 -6.81
N GLN A 299 -7.98 2.32 -6.51
CA GLN A 299 -7.82 0.91 -6.89
C GLN A 299 -9.11 0.42 -7.54
N LEU A 300 -8.98 -0.32 -8.63
CA LEU A 300 -10.09 -0.96 -9.33
C LEU A 300 -9.69 -2.39 -9.70
N GLY A 301 -10.48 -3.37 -9.28
CA GLY A 301 -10.19 -4.77 -9.50
C GLY A 301 -11.40 -5.67 -9.52
N ALA A 302 -11.13 -6.96 -9.66
CA ALA A 302 -12.15 -7.99 -9.69
C ALA A 302 -11.66 -9.27 -9.00
N ASP A 303 -12.56 -9.96 -8.32
CA ASP A 303 -12.35 -11.34 -7.87
C ASP A 303 -12.96 -12.29 -8.88
N LEU A 304 -12.12 -13.16 -9.42
CA LEU A 304 -12.48 -14.10 -10.48
C LEU A 304 -12.26 -15.54 -10.00
N PRO A 305 -13.18 -16.09 -9.18
CA PRO A 305 -13.08 -17.45 -8.68
C PRO A 305 -13.19 -18.46 -9.82
N HIS A 306 -12.40 -19.55 -9.75
CA HIS A 306 -12.45 -20.64 -10.72
C HIS A 306 -13.82 -21.36 -10.71
N ARG A 307 -14.43 -21.46 -9.53
CA ARG A 307 -15.75 -22.08 -9.37
C ARG A 307 -16.79 -21.06 -8.93
N THR A 308 -17.49 -20.52 -9.90
CA THR A 308 -18.56 -19.53 -9.68
C THR A 308 -19.83 -20.10 -9.06
N ASP A 309 -19.95 -21.41 -8.99
CA ASP A 309 -21.01 -22.13 -8.28
C ASP A 309 -20.76 -22.17 -6.75
N ILE A 310 -19.52 -21.92 -6.30
CA ILE A 310 -19.15 -21.85 -4.89
C ILE A 310 -19.09 -20.39 -4.43
N THR A 311 -18.35 -19.55 -5.15
CA THR A 311 -18.16 -18.14 -4.84
C THR A 311 -18.46 -17.31 -6.09
N PRO A 312 -19.28 -16.25 -6.01
CA PRO A 312 -19.57 -15.40 -7.15
C PRO A 312 -18.33 -14.60 -7.56
N GLN A 313 -18.28 -14.16 -8.81
CA GLN A 313 -17.36 -13.12 -9.24
C GLN A 313 -17.79 -11.78 -8.63
N SER A 314 -16.82 -10.94 -8.31
CA SER A 314 -17.08 -9.59 -7.80
C SER A 314 -16.25 -8.52 -8.49
N LEU A 315 -16.68 -7.29 -8.38
CA LEU A 315 -15.90 -6.10 -8.72
C LEU A 315 -15.73 -5.28 -7.46
N PHE A 316 -14.54 -4.72 -7.29
CA PHE A 316 -14.28 -3.76 -6.23
C PHE A 316 -13.62 -2.50 -6.77
N TRP A 317 -13.91 -1.37 -6.11
CA TRP A 317 -13.19 -0.11 -6.32
C TRP A 317 -13.03 0.59 -4.99
N ARG A 318 -11.88 1.18 -4.81
CA ARG A 318 -11.46 1.81 -3.56
C ARG A 318 -10.83 3.15 -3.85
N ALA A 319 -11.03 4.12 -2.99
CA ALA A 319 -10.40 5.43 -3.09
C ALA A 319 -9.99 5.91 -1.70
N THR A 320 -8.76 6.43 -1.58
CA THR A 320 -8.24 6.99 -0.34
C THR A 320 -7.82 8.43 -0.58
N VAL A 321 -8.24 9.32 0.29
CA VAL A 321 -7.78 10.72 0.33
C VAL A 321 -7.06 10.93 1.64
N GLY A 322 -5.84 11.48 1.58
CA GLY A 322 -5.02 11.71 2.77
C GLY A 322 -4.23 13.01 2.70
N GLN A 323 -3.78 13.46 3.87
CA GLN A 323 -2.90 14.61 4.03
C GLN A 323 -1.76 14.25 4.95
N THR A 324 -0.51 14.42 4.49
CA THR A 324 0.67 14.17 5.33
C THR A 324 1.15 15.45 5.98
N PHE A 325 1.31 15.43 7.31
CA PHE A 325 1.90 16.49 8.12
C PHE A 325 3.26 16.05 8.63
N MET A 326 4.28 16.87 8.38
CA MET A 326 5.64 16.69 8.90
C MET A 326 5.86 17.62 10.07
N GLY A 327 6.51 17.14 11.15
CA GLY A 327 6.89 17.97 12.29
C GLY A 327 7.95 19.01 11.88
N LYS A 328 7.84 20.24 12.40
CA LYS A 328 8.75 21.37 12.03
C LYS A 328 10.19 21.16 12.46
N ASP A 329 10.42 20.49 13.57
CA ASP A 329 11.73 20.48 14.21
C ASP A 329 12.44 19.13 14.26
N ARG A 330 11.79 18.06 13.85
CA ARG A 330 12.37 16.71 13.87
C ARG A 330 11.63 15.80 12.90
N LEU A 331 12.29 15.50 11.83
CA LEU A 331 11.93 14.47 10.91
C LEU A 331 11.95 13.12 11.62
N GLY A 332 10.98 12.47 11.73
CA GLY A 332 10.86 11.20 12.38
C GLY A 332 9.41 10.84 12.62
N ARG A 333 8.54 11.81 12.74
CA ARG A 333 7.12 11.52 12.93
C ARG A 333 6.31 12.28 11.91
N MET A 334 5.87 11.56 10.89
CA MET A 334 4.84 12.01 9.97
C MET A 334 3.49 11.53 10.48
N TRP A 335 2.48 12.38 10.32
CA TRP A 335 1.10 12.09 10.64
C TRP A 335 0.31 12.19 9.36
N SER A 336 -0.38 11.13 9.00
CA SER A 336 -1.13 11.05 7.76
C SER A 336 -2.57 10.61 8.06
N PRO A 337 -3.47 11.55 8.44
CA PRO A 337 -4.90 11.27 8.45
C PRO A 337 -5.36 10.96 7.03
N MET A 338 -6.16 9.90 6.90
CA MET A 338 -6.73 9.45 5.63
C MET A 338 -8.19 9.03 5.81
N VAL A 339 -8.91 9.01 4.72
CA VAL A 339 -10.25 8.42 4.65
C VAL A 339 -10.34 7.56 3.40
N GLU A 340 -10.70 6.28 3.60
CA GLU A 340 -10.98 5.38 2.50
C GLU A 340 -12.48 5.27 2.23
N PHE A 341 -12.82 5.16 0.97
CA PHE A 341 -14.14 4.78 0.46
C PHE A 341 -13.98 3.47 -0.29
N LEU A 342 -14.63 2.42 0.22
CA LEU A 342 -14.53 1.08 -0.31
C LEU A 342 -15.86 0.69 -0.92
N ALA A 343 -15.83 0.05 -2.09
CA ALA A 343 -17.01 -0.47 -2.72
C ALA A 343 -16.74 -1.86 -3.29
N ASP A 344 -17.67 -2.78 -3.07
CA ASP A 344 -17.66 -4.11 -3.67
C ASP A 344 -19.05 -4.48 -4.17
N ARG A 345 -19.10 -5.33 -5.20
CA ARG A 345 -20.33 -5.81 -5.78
C ARG A 345 -20.15 -7.18 -6.42
N ASP A 346 -20.95 -8.15 -5.97
CA ASP A 346 -21.06 -9.44 -6.64
C ASP A 346 -21.69 -9.29 -8.03
N LEU A 347 -21.19 -10.06 -9.00
CA LEU A 347 -21.68 -10.07 -10.38
C LEU A 347 -22.81 -11.09 -10.55
N VAL A 348 -23.83 -11.00 -9.67
CA VAL A 348 -25.05 -11.81 -9.72
C VAL A 348 -26.28 -10.92 -9.86
N ASP A 349 -27.36 -11.47 -10.42
CA ASP A 349 -28.60 -10.72 -10.61
C ASP A 349 -29.18 -10.24 -9.27
N GLY A 350 -29.51 -8.94 -9.20
CA GLY A 350 -30.07 -8.32 -8.00
C GLY A 350 -29.06 -7.92 -6.93
N ALA A 351 -27.77 -8.23 -7.09
CA ALA A 351 -26.75 -7.79 -6.15
C ALA A 351 -26.67 -6.26 -6.07
N LYS A 352 -26.50 -5.75 -4.86
CA LYS A 352 -26.30 -4.34 -4.58
C LYS A 352 -24.83 -4.07 -4.31
N THR A 353 -24.39 -2.85 -4.60
CA THR A 353 -23.05 -2.40 -4.21
C THR A 353 -23.01 -2.15 -2.71
N ASN A 354 -22.05 -2.76 -2.05
CA ASN A 354 -21.70 -2.50 -0.67
C ASN A 354 -20.72 -1.35 -0.61
N TRP A 355 -21.00 -0.36 0.22
CA TRP A 355 -20.11 0.76 0.48
C TRP A 355 -19.68 0.76 1.94
N ASP A 356 -18.38 1.01 2.16
CA ASP A 356 -17.80 1.24 3.48
C ASP A 356 -16.99 2.54 3.47
N VAL A 357 -16.84 3.12 4.66
CA VAL A 357 -15.93 4.23 4.91
C VAL A 357 -14.95 3.85 6.02
N VAL A 358 -13.68 4.25 5.87
CA VAL A 358 -12.63 3.97 6.85
C VAL A 358 -11.85 5.26 7.13
N PRO A 359 -12.25 6.06 8.12
CA PRO A 359 -11.37 7.08 8.68
C PRO A 359 -10.20 6.39 9.41
N GLU A 360 -8.99 6.88 9.15
CA GLU A 360 -7.76 6.26 9.64
C GLU A 360 -6.63 7.27 9.89
N MET A 361 -5.64 6.87 10.67
CA MET A 361 -4.48 7.67 11.00
C MET A 361 -3.20 6.84 10.96
N GLN A 362 -2.34 7.11 9.97
CA GLN A 362 -1.00 6.55 9.94
C GLN A 362 -0.01 7.48 10.67
N VAL A 363 0.88 6.87 11.44
CA VAL A 363 1.95 7.56 12.16
C VAL A 363 3.26 6.83 11.94
N THR A 364 4.30 7.58 11.58
CA THR A 364 5.67 7.07 11.57
C THR A 364 6.20 7.04 13.00
N ILE A 365 6.62 5.88 13.51
CA ILE A 365 7.03 5.72 14.90
C ILE A 365 8.55 5.68 15.10
N SER A 366 9.32 5.26 14.08
CA SER A 366 10.78 5.30 14.14
C SER A 366 11.37 6.60 13.58
N ALA A 367 12.53 7.03 14.07
CA ALA A 367 13.24 8.20 13.55
C ALA A 367 13.70 8.01 12.10
N ARG A 368 14.05 6.77 11.71
CA ARG A 368 14.41 6.40 10.34
C ARG A 368 13.22 6.32 9.40
N GLN A 369 11.99 6.39 9.94
CA GLN A 369 10.71 6.32 9.21
C GLN A 369 10.40 4.95 8.57
N HIS A 370 11.16 3.91 8.90
CA HIS A 370 11.00 2.55 8.40
C HIS A 370 9.98 1.72 9.18
N VAL A 371 9.49 2.22 10.34
CA VAL A 371 8.41 1.58 11.10
C VAL A 371 7.24 2.56 11.21
N ARG A 372 6.06 2.10 10.75
CA ARG A 372 4.83 2.89 10.71
C ARG A 372 3.70 2.11 11.39
N PHE A 373 2.79 2.85 11.97
CA PHE A 373 1.56 2.32 12.56
C PHE A 373 0.38 3.04 11.94
N ASN A 374 -0.68 2.31 11.63
CA ASN A 374 -1.95 2.86 11.17
C ASN A 374 -3.09 2.23 11.96
N ILE A 375 -4.14 2.98 12.22
CA ILE A 375 -5.38 2.51 12.85
C ILE A 375 -6.58 3.25 12.29
N GLY A 376 -7.66 2.51 12.05
CA GLY A 376 -8.92 3.07 11.55
C GLY A 376 -10.13 2.22 11.93
N VAL A 377 -11.29 2.73 11.56
CA VAL A 377 -12.58 2.07 11.81
C VAL A 377 -13.34 1.92 10.51
N ARG A 378 -13.44 0.68 10.00
CA ARG A 378 -14.28 0.35 8.86
C ARG A 378 -15.74 0.32 9.28
N THR A 379 -16.57 1.15 8.63
CA THR A 379 -18.00 1.27 8.92
C THR A 379 -18.81 1.04 7.65
N PRO A 380 -19.70 0.02 7.62
CA PRO A 380 -20.63 -0.20 6.52
C PRO A 380 -21.58 0.98 6.36
N MET A 381 -21.71 1.50 5.13
CA MET A 381 -22.58 2.64 4.78
C MET A 381 -23.87 2.21 4.11
N THR A 382 -23.82 1.12 3.35
CA THR A 382 -24.99 0.55 2.65
C THR A 382 -25.12 -0.92 2.96
N ASN A 383 -26.32 -1.49 2.80
CA ASN A 383 -26.62 -2.91 3.06
C ASN A 383 -26.07 -3.35 4.43
N THR A 384 -26.33 -2.55 5.47
CA THR A 384 -25.70 -2.68 6.80
C THR A 384 -26.15 -3.92 7.59
N ALA A 385 -27.26 -4.54 7.20
CA ALA A 385 -27.76 -5.76 7.87
C ALA A 385 -26.77 -6.93 7.70
N GLY A 386 -26.26 -7.44 8.81
CA GLY A 386 -25.28 -8.55 8.82
C GLY A 386 -23.85 -8.14 8.48
N ARG A 387 -23.56 -6.84 8.35
CA ARG A 387 -22.21 -6.30 8.13
C ARG A 387 -21.70 -5.60 9.39
N ASP A 388 -20.58 -6.11 9.92
CA ASP A 388 -20.02 -5.62 11.18
C ASP A 388 -19.10 -4.42 10.97
N LYS A 389 -19.08 -3.51 11.96
CA LYS A 389 -18.01 -2.54 12.09
C LYS A 389 -16.73 -3.27 12.51
N GLN A 390 -15.60 -2.80 11.98
CA GLN A 390 -14.29 -3.37 12.30
C GLN A 390 -13.33 -2.27 12.73
N VAL A 391 -12.50 -2.56 13.72
CA VAL A 391 -11.28 -1.80 13.98
C VAL A 391 -10.17 -2.50 13.25
N ILE A 392 -9.46 -1.77 12.40
CA ILE A 392 -8.33 -2.29 11.61
C ILE A 392 -7.09 -1.50 12.03
N PHE A 393 -5.99 -2.18 12.24
CA PHE A 393 -4.70 -1.55 12.50
C PHE A 393 -3.58 -2.40 11.93
N TYR A 394 -2.44 -1.76 11.62
CA TYR A 394 -1.23 -2.48 11.23
C TYR A 394 0.03 -1.88 11.86
N VAL A 395 1.06 -2.71 11.93
CA VAL A 395 2.46 -2.31 12.05
C VAL A 395 3.14 -2.70 10.74
N LEU A 396 3.78 -1.72 10.13
CA LEU A 396 4.55 -1.85 8.89
C LEU A 396 6.03 -1.65 9.20
N TRP A 397 6.87 -2.53 8.66
CA TRP A 397 8.31 -2.43 8.70
C TRP A 397 8.88 -2.49 7.28
N ASP A 398 9.44 -1.37 6.84
CA ASP A 398 10.23 -1.27 5.62
C ASP A 398 11.63 -1.83 5.93
N TRP A 399 11.85 -3.09 5.54
CA TRP A 399 13.06 -3.82 5.90
C TRP A 399 14.27 -3.40 5.06
N ALA A 400 14.06 -2.77 3.91
CA ALA A 400 15.14 -2.23 3.08
C ALA A 400 15.83 -1.03 3.72
N ASP A 401 15.09 -0.23 4.51
CA ASP A 401 15.58 0.98 5.18
C ASP A 401 16.32 0.68 6.50
N GLY A 402 16.28 -0.55 6.99
CA GLY A 402 17.03 -0.97 8.16
C GLY A 402 16.35 -2.06 8.98
N LYS A 403 17.10 -2.60 9.95
CA LYS A 403 16.57 -3.63 10.86
C LYS A 403 15.51 -3.04 11.77
N LEU A 404 14.51 -3.83 12.14
CA LEU A 404 13.37 -3.40 12.96
C LEU A 404 13.76 -2.66 14.24
N TRP A 405 14.87 -3.02 14.88
CA TRP A 405 15.36 -2.44 16.13
C TRP A 405 16.34 -1.27 15.96
N GLU A 406 16.70 -0.91 14.71
CA GLU A 406 17.55 0.23 14.39
C GLU A 406 16.73 1.51 14.15
N GLY A 407 17.39 2.66 14.18
CA GLY A 407 16.74 3.93 13.83
C GLY A 407 15.68 4.41 14.81
N TRP A 408 15.63 3.86 16.01
CA TRP A 408 14.84 4.38 17.12
C TRP A 408 15.64 5.46 17.87
N ARG A 409 14.96 6.48 18.36
CA ARG A 409 15.62 7.46 19.23
C ARG A 409 15.93 6.83 20.57
N LYS A 410 17.15 7.10 21.03
CA LYS A 410 17.51 6.94 22.44
C LYS A 410 16.95 8.09 23.25
#